data_75a2307ed82d0c77c8669c4ba125931c
#
_entry.id   75a2307ed82d0c77c8669c4ba125931c
#
_cell.length_a   1.000
_cell.length_b   1.000
_cell.length_c   1.000
_cell.angle_alpha   90.00
_cell.angle_beta   90.00
_cell.angle_gamma   90.00
#
_symmetry.space_group_name_H-M   'P 1'
#
loop_
_entity.id
_entity.type
_entity.pdbx_description
1 polymer ?
#
loop_
_entity_poly.entity_id
_entity_poly.type
_entity_poly.pdbx_seq_one_letter_code
_entity_poly.pdbx_strand_id
1 'polypeptide(L)'
;MENPFKLVKSRYLCDHDMVTFDRIPRLFGIKYPLVQAGMIWCSGWELASAVSNSGGLGVIGSGSMYPDVLRAHIRKCKGATNNPFA
;
A
#
# COMPACT_ATOMS: atom_id res chain seq x y z
N MET A 1 -16.87 7.21 -9.83
CA MET A 1 -15.69 8.07 -9.99
C MET A 1 -14.64 7.34 -10.80
N GLU A 2 -14.13 7.94 -11.83
CA GLU A 2 -13.11 7.31 -12.65
C GLU A 2 -11.79 7.17 -11.90
N ASN A 3 -11.12 6.05 -12.15
CA ASN A 3 -9.79 5.80 -11.61
C ASN A 3 -8.80 6.79 -12.25
N PRO A 4 -8.09 7.64 -11.45
CA PRO A 4 -7.13 8.60 -12.00
C PRO A 4 -6.00 7.94 -12.79
N PHE A 5 -5.64 6.70 -12.47
CA PHE A 5 -4.62 5.96 -13.20
C PHE A 5 -5.09 5.57 -14.59
N LYS A 6 -6.39 5.40 -14.81
CA LYS A 6 -6.95 5.13 -16.13
C LYS A 6 -6.74 6.32 -17.05
N LEU A 7 -6.92 7.55 -16.54
CA LEU A 7 -6.66 8.76 -17.30
C LEU A 7 -5.19 8.90 -17.69
N VAL A 8 -4.29 8.61 -16.76
CA VAL A 8 -2.85 8.62 -17.02
C VAL A 8 -2.50 7.62 -18.11
N LYS A 9 -3.03 6.39 -18.03
CA LYS A 9 -2.80 5.35 -19.02
C LYS A 9 -3.21 5.82 -20.43
N SER A 10 -4.39 6.42 -20.57
CA SER A 10 -4.91 6.85 -21.87
C SER A 10 -4.12 8.01 -22.46
N ARG A 11 -3.42 8.79 -21.66
CA ARG A 11 -2.69 9.97 -22.13
C ARG A 11 -1.22 9.70 -22.41
N TYR A 12 -0.56 8.88 -21.58
CA TYR A 12 0.89 8.76 -21.57
C TYR A 12 1.41 7.34 -21.78
N LEU A 13 0.56 6.34 -21.59
CA LEU A 13 0.96 4.95 -21.69
C LEU A 13 0.29 4.28 -22.89
N CYS A 14 1.02 3.42 -23.58
CA CYS A 14 0.46 2.56 -24.61
C CYS A 14 -0.16 1.31 -24.01
N ASP A 15 -0.87 0.50 -24.82
CA ASP A 15 -1.51 -0.72 -24.34
C ASP A 15 -0.52 -1.69 -23.67
N HIS A 16 0.71 -1.72 -24.15
CA HIS A 16 1.77 -2.52 -23.57
C HIS A 16 2.05 -2.10 -22.11
N ASP A 17 2.13 -0.81 -21.86
CA ASP A 17 2.36 -0.27 -20.52
C ASP A 17 1.16 -0.52 -19.59
N MET A 18 -0.04 -0.58 -20.14
CA MET A 18 -1.23 -0.93 -19.36
C MET A 18 -1.11 -2.32 -18.72
N VAL A 19 -0.58 -3.30 -19.45
CA VAL A 19 -0.36 -4.65 -18.92
C VAL A 19 0.65 -4.60 -17.77
N THR A 20 1.77 -3.89 -17.97
CA THR A 20 2.80 -3.71 -16.94
C THR A 20 2.23 -2.97 -15.71
N PHE A 21 1.43 -1.94 -15.94
CA PHE A 21 0.82 -1.13 -14.90
C PHE A 21 -0.10 -1.95 -13.99
N ASP A 22 -0.74 -2.98 -14.52
CA ASP A 22 -1.68 -3.83 -13.80
C ASP A 22 -1.00 -4.96 -13.02
N ARG A 23 0.28 -5.23 -13.27
CA ARG A 23 1.00 -6.33 -12.63
C ARG A 23 1.25 -6.10 -11.14
N ILE A 24 1.60 -4.88 -10.76
CA ILE A 24 1.87 -4.55 -9.36
C ILE A 24 0.61 -4.70 -8.48
N PRO A 25 -0.55 -4.17 -8.88
CA PRO A 25 -1.78 -4.41 -8.12
C PRO A 25 -2.12 -5.89 -7.98
N ARG A 26 -1.93 -6.70 -9.02
CA ARG A 26 -2.19 -8.14 -8.96
C ARG A 26 -1.24 -8.86 -8.03
N LEU A 27 0.04 -8.49 -8.06
CA LEU A 27 1.06 -9.12 -7.25
C LEU A 27 0.79 -8.94 -5.76
N PHE A 28 0.42 -7.73 -5.35
CA PHE A 28 0.19 -7.41 -3.95
C PHE A 28 -1.26 -7.54 -3.51
N GLY A 29 -2.18 -7.76 -4.44
CA GLY A 29 -3.61 -7.81 -4.11
C GLY A 29 -4.17 -6.45 -3.70
N ILE A 30 -3.65 -5.38 -4.28
CA ILE A 30 -4.07 -4.00 -4.02
C ILE A 30 -4.77 -3.40 -5.23
N LYS A 31 -5.51 -2.30 -5.02
CA LYS A 31 -6.29 -1.68 -6.08
C LYS A 31 -5.44 -0.78 -6.99
N TYR A 32 -4.52 -0.03 -6.41
CA TYR A 32 -3.68 0.93 -7.11
C TYR A 32 -2.21 0.55 -6.98
N PRO A 33 -1.37 0.84 -8.00
CA PRO A 33 0.06 0.55 -7.92
C PRO A 33 0.79 1.59 -7.07
N LEU A 34 0.39 1.73 -5.82
CA LEU A 34 0.93 2.69 -4.87
C LEU A 34 1.43 1.95 -3.64
N VAL A 35 2.68 2.17 -3.30
CA VAL A 35 3.31 1.62 -2.11
C VAL A 35 3.74 2.78 -1.22
N GLN A 36 3.24 2.81 0.00
CA GLN A 36 3.65 3.81 0.97
C GLN A 36 5.05 3.48 1.48
N ALA A 37 5.90 4.48 1.62
CA ALA A 37 7.23 4.28 2.18
C ALA A 37 7.17 3.98 3.67
N GLY A 38 7.98 3.04 4.14
CA GLY A 38 8.17 2.80 5.57
C GLY A 38 9.01 3.93 6.16
N MET A 39 8.42 4.74 7.03
CA MET A 39 9.08 5.93 7.59
C MET A 39 9.19 5.82 9.10
N ILE A 40 10.39 6.07 9.62
CA ILE A 40 10.63 6.12 11.05
C ILE A 40 9.75 7.20 11.68
N TRP A 41 9.11 6.88 12.79
CA TRP A 41 8.22 7.76 13.57
C TRP A 41 6.89 8.14 12.89
N CYS A 42 6.78 7.94 11.58
CA CYS A 42 5.61 8.39 10.81
C CYS A 42 4.70 7.27 10.35
N SER A 43 5.24 6.09 10.00
CA SER A 43 4.42 5.00 9.48
C SER A 43 4.26 3.86 10.48
N GLY A 44 3.34 4.06 11.41
CA GLY A 44 2.87 3.01 12.29
C GLY A 44 1.65 2.30 11.70
N TRP A 45 0.93 1.58 12.54
CA TRP A 45 -0.24 0.81 12.10
C TRP A 45 -1.36 1.72 11.58
N GLU A 46 -1.47 2.96 12.12
CA GLU A 46 -2.53 3.88 11.72
C GLU A 46 -2.39 4.26 10.24
N LEU A 47 -1.22 4.72 9.84
CA LEU A 47 -0.98 5.08 8.44
C LEU A 47 -1.00 3.86 7.52
N ALA A 48 -0.36 2.78 7.93
CA ALA A 48 -0.31 1.56 7.12
C ALA A 48 -1.72 1.02 6.84
N SER A 49 -2.57 0.94 7.86
CA SER A 49 -3.93 0.45 7.67
C SER A 49 -4.78 1.42 6.83
N ALA A 50 -4.59 2.73 7.02
CA ALA A 50 -5.32 3.72 6.23
C ALA A 50 -4.96 3.63 4.74
N VAL A 51 -3.67 3.49 4.42
CA VAL A 51 -3.22 3.33 3.03
C VAL A 51 -3.75 2.03 2.43
N SER A 52 -3.69 0.92 3.18
CA SER A 52 -4.19 -0.37 2.71
C SER A 52 -5.70 -0.34 2.48
N ASN A 53 -6.45 0.32 3.35
CA ASN A 53 -7.90 0.48 3.19
C ASN A 53 -8.26 1.40 2.02
N SER A 54 -7.34 2.29 1.64
CA SER A 54 -7.54 3.20 0.49
C SER A 54 -7.18 2.58 -0.85
N GLY A 55 -6.59 1.39 -0.87
CA GLY A 55 -6.30 0.65 -2.09
C GLY A 55 -4.83 0.57 -2.47
N GLY A 56 -3.93 1.13 -1.67
CA GLY A 56 -2.48 0.98 -1.84
C GLY A 56 -1.91 -0.12 -0.97
N LEU A 57 -0.60 -0.22 -0.91
CA LEU A 57 0.10 -1.10 0.02
C LEU A 57 0.66 -0.26 1.17
N GLY A 58 0.07 -0.40 2.35
CA GLY A 58 0.58 0.23 3.55
C GLY A 58 1.82 -0.49 4.05
N VAL A 59 2.81 0.25 4.55
CA VAL A 59 4.06 -0.31 5.04
C VAL A 59 4.36 0.24 6.43
N ILE A 60 4.59 -0.66 7.37
CA ILE A 60 4.99 -0.29 8.73
C ILE A 60 6.49 -0.02 8.75
N GLY A 61 6.89 1.16 9.24
CA GLY A 61 8.29 1.53 9.37
C GLY A 61 8.92 0.87 10.59
N SER A 62 9.46 -0.32 10.43
CA SER A 62 9.92 -1.16 11.54
C SER A 62 11.38 -0.98 11.93
N GLY A 63 12.15 -0.22 11.17
CA GLY A 63 13.62 -0.14 11.34
C GLY A 63 14.10 0.33 12.70
N SER A 64 13.33 1.15 13.39
CA SER A 64 13.66 1.64 14.74
C SER A 64 12.78 1.08 15.85
N MET A 65 11.94 0.11 15.54
CA MET A 65 11.03 -0.50 16.52
C MET A 65 11.68 -1.69 17.21
N TYR A 66 11.50 -1.78 18.53
CA TYR A 66 11.81 -3.00 19.26
C TYR A 66 10.81 -4.10 18.87
N PRO A 67 11.19 -5.38 18.98
CA PRO A 67 10.32 -6.49 18.58
C PRO A 67 8.91 -6.44 19.18
N ASP A 68 8.79 -6.10 20.44
CA ASP A 68 7.49 -6.04 21.12
C ASP A 68 6.61 -4.91 20.55
N VAL A 69 7.20 -3.77 20.27
CA VAL A 69 6.50 -2.62 19.67
C VAL A 69 6.04 -2.97 18.27
N LEU A 70 6.91 -3.58 17.47
CA LEU A 70 6.57 -4.02 16.11
C LEU A 70 5.42 -5.03 16.13
N ARG A 71 5.48 -6.00 17.04
CA ARG A 71 4.40 -6.99 17.19
C ARG A 71 3.07 -6.33 17.51
N ALA A 72 3.06 -5.35 18.39
CA ALA A 72 1.85 -4.60 18.71
C ALA A 72 1.29 -3.85 17.51
N HIS A 73 2.16 -3.21 16.73
CA HIS A 73 1.74 -2.51 15.51
C HIS A 73 1.16 -3.47 14.47
N ILE A 74 1.77 -4.64 14.27
CA ILE A 74 1.28 -5.65 13.34
C ILE A 74 -0.11 -6.13 13.78
N ARG A 75 -0.30 -6.43 15.05
CA ARG A 75 -1.59 -6.88 15.58
C ARG A 75 -2.68 -5.83 15.40
N LYS A 76 -2.37 -4.58 15.70
CA LYS A 76 -3.32 -3.48 15.51
C LYS A 76 -3.66 -3.26 14.04
N CYS A 77 -2.66 -3.36 13.17
CA CYS A 77 -2.88 -3.24 11.73
C CYS A 77 -3.79 -4.36 11.20
N LYS A 78 -3.57 -5.59 11.64
CA LYS A 78 -4.43 -6.73 11.27
C LYS A 78 -5.87 -6.53 11.74
N GLY A 79 -6.08 -5.88 12.87
CA GLY A 79 -7.41 -5.56 13.36
C GLY A 79 -8.07 -4.39 12.62
N ALA A 80 -7.27 -3.49 12.06
CA ALA A 80 -7.77 -2.27 11.41
C ALA A 80 -8.02 -2.45 9.92
N THR A 81 -7.42 -3.45 9.26
CA THR A 81 -7.58 -3.67 7.83
C THR A 81 -7.58 -5.17 7.51
N ASN A 82 -8.40 -5.55 6.53
CA ASN A 82 -8.38 -6.89 5.94
C ASN A 82 -7.54 -6.91 4.65
N ASN A 83 -7.01 -5.77 4.24
CA ASN A 83 -6.24 -5.64 3.02
C ASN A 83 -4.75 -5.88 3.29
N PRO A 84 -3.97 -6.21 2.25
CA PRO A 84 -2.53 -6.46 2.40
C PRO A 84 -1.78 -5.23 2.92
N PHE A 85 -0.80 -5.49 3.77
CA PHE A 85 0.17 -4.48 4.23
C PHE A 85 1.53 -5.15 4.46
N ALA A 86 2.57 -4.34 4.55
CA ALA A 86 3.94 -4.83 4.76
C ALA A 86 4.62 -4.16 5.96
#